data_9085dbd787ab15637b2b1d8fb72c64fd
#
_entry.id   9085dbd787ab15637b2b1d8fb72c64fd
#
_cell.length_a   1.000
_cell.length_b   1.000
_cell.length_c   1.000
_cell.angle_alpha   90.00
_cell.angle_beta   90.00
_cell.angle_gamma   90.00
#
_symmetry.space_group_name_H-M   'P 1'
#
loop_
_entity.id
_entity.type
_entity.pdbx_description
1 polymer ?
#
loop_
_entity_poly.entity_id
_entity_poly.type
_entity_poly.pdbx_seq_one_letter_code
_entity_poly.pdbx_strand_id
1 'polypeptide(L)'
;DGQRPSGDLRENLIRTIYTLQQSVGAALDGLPAGKSNQARKVNGDLFERLIRLLIVSLNVDCVSGTMQVPVKDADGTELFKSSYQHDLLLSKDDELKIIGSVKTSSKDRIDKVFMDKFLYNRLTDTALPHIAIFLNDVQRKKTKRENEYGVSATFLPGHFKAYTVKLNPLDGVYYCDIRPNMVDDALLSQHIKTIDHFFYSDLWELLDRQGQTLEEIAI
;
A
#
# COMPACT_ATOMS: atom_id res chain seq x y z
N ASP A 1 -19.05 9.22 -21.88
CA ASP A 1 -18.69 10.58 -21.36
C ASP A 1 -18.35 10.46 -19.88
N GLY A 2 -17.08 10.14 -19.59
CA GLY A 2 -16.59 10.05 -18.24
C GLY A 2 -16.36 11.46 -17.66
N GLN A 3 -17.40 12.06 -17.09
CA GLN A 3 -17.21 13.25 -16.27
C GLN A 3 -16.30 12.90 -15.10
N ARG A 4 -15.17 13.61 -14.99
CA ARG A 4 -14.35 13.51 -13.78
C ARG A 4 -15.21 13.84 -12.56
N PRO A 5 -15.21 12.99 -11.51
CA PRO A 5 -16.00 13.27 -10.32
C PRO A 5 -15.66 14.63 -9.76
N SER A 6 -16.66 15.34 -9.25
CA SER A 6 -16.46 16.65 -8.61
C SER A 6 -15.48 16.53 -7.45
N GLY A 7 -14.79 17.62 -7.11
CA GLY A 7 -13.88 17.66 -5.96
C GLY A 7 -14.54 17.18 -4.67
N ASP A 8 -15.82 17.48 -4.48
CA ASP A 8 -16.62 17.04 -3.33
C ASP A 8 -16.75 15.52 -3.24
N LEU A 9 -16.90 14.81 -4.36
CA LEU A 9 -17.02 13.34 -4.36
C LEU A 9 -15.67 12.69 -3.99
N ARG A 10 -14.55 13.24 -4.45
CA ARG A 10 -13.22 12.76 -4.10
C ARG A 10 -12.93 12.94 -2.61
N GLU A 11 -13.21 14.11 -2.08
CA GLU A 11 -13.06 14.41 -0.66
C GLU A 11 -13.96 13.54 0.21
N ASN A 12 -15.21 13.33 -0.20
CA ASN A 12 -16.15 12.44 0.50
C ASN A 12 -15.65 10.99 0.54
N LEU A 13 -15.04 10.49 -0.53
CA LEU A 13 -14.43 9.15 -0.54
C LEU A 13 -13.32 9.04 0.53
N ILE A 14 -12.38 10.00 0.52
CA ILE A 14 -11.27 10.04 1.49
C ILE A 14 -11.84 10.07 2.92
N ARG A 15 -12.76 11.01 3.20
CA ARG A 15 -13.36 11.19 4.52
C ARG A 15 -14.12 9.94 4.97
N THR A 16 -14.84 9.29 4.07
CA THR A 16 -15.61 8.08 4.39
C THR A 16 -14.68 6.93 4.79
N ILE A 17 -13.66 6.64 3.99
CA ILE A 17 -12.68 5.60 4.31
C ILE A 17 -11.98 5.89 5.63
N TYR A 18 -11.50 7.13 5.80
CA TYR A 18 -10.77 7.54 7.00
C TYR A 18 -11.63 7.44 8.25
N THR A 19 -12.85 8.02 8.21
CA THR A 19 -13.78 8.04 9.36
C THR A 19 -14.21 6.63 9.75
N LEU A 20 -14.54 5.78 8.76
CA LEU A 20 -14.92 4.40 9.00
C LEU A 20 -13.77 3.66 9.71
N GLN A 21 -12.57 3.76 9.19
CA GLN A 21 -11.43 3.05 9.77
C GLN A 21 -11.01 3.59 11.14
N GLN A 22 -11.10 4.90 11.37
CA GLN A 22 -10.88 5.49 12.69
C GLN A 22 -11.94 5.03 13.70
N SER A 23 -13.19 4.90 13.29
CA SER A 23 -14.28 4.40 14.15
C SER A 23 -14.03 2.94 14.55
N VAL A 24 -13.56 2.10 13.64
CA VAL A 24 -13.12 0.73 13.93
C VAL A 24 -11.98 0.73 14.95
N GLY A 25 -10.95 1.56 14.73
CA GLY A 25 -9.82 1.71 15.66
C GLY A 25 -10.27 2.13 17.05
N ALA A 26 -11.15 3.12 17.15
CA ALA A 26 -11.70 3.61 18.42
C ALA A 26 -12.51 2.53 19.16
N ALA A 27 -13.32 1.76 18.44
CA ALA A 27 -14.06 0.63 19.05
C ALA A 27 -13.11 -0.45 19.59
N LEU A 28 -12.03 -0.75 18.89
CA LEU A 28 -11.03 -1.75 19.31
C LEU A 28 -10.16 -1.25 20.48
N ASP A 29 -10.02 0.06 20.67
CA ASP A 29 -9.36 0.63 21.85
C ASP A 29 -10.12 0.35 23.17
N GLY A 30 -11.42 0.06 23.09
CA GLY A 30 -12.22 -0.38 24.23
C GLY A 30 -11.96 -1.82 24.69
N LEU A 31 -11.13 -2.59 24.00
CA LEU A 31 -10.76 -3.94 24.42
C LEU A 31 -9.94 -3.94 25.73
N PRO A 32 -10.06 -4.98 26.58
CA PRO A 32 -9.33 -5.08 27.82
C PRO A 32 -7.82 -4.95 27.64
N ALA A 33 -7.15 -4.47 28.69
CA ALA A 33 -5.69 -4.43 28.74
C ALA A 33 -5.07 -5.82 28.42
N GLY A 34 -3.99 -5.84 27.63
CA GLY A 34 -3.36 -7.06 27.14
C GLY A 34 -3.86 -7.53 25.77
N LYS A 35 -4.96 -6.99 25.25
CA LYS A 35 -5.49 -7.32 23.92
C LYS A 35 -5.00 -6.36 22.78
N SER A 36 -4.09 -5.45 23.09
CA SER A 36 -3.66 -4.40 22.14
C SER A 36 -3.05 -4.95 20.83
N ASN A 37 -2.34 -6.08 20.87
CA ASN A 37 -1.80 -6.70 19.65
C ASN A 37 -2.92 -7.35 18.82
N GLN A 38 -3.90 -7.95 19.47
CA GLN A 38 -5.08 -8.49 18.79
C GLN A 38 -5.89 -7.36 18.15
N ALA A 39 -6.13 -6.27 18.89
CA ALA A 39 -6.81 -5.08 18.37
C ALA A 39 -6.11 -4.52 17.12
N ARG A 40 -4.78 -4.37 17.16
CA ARG A 40 -4.01 -3.90 15.99
C ARG A 40 -4.12 -4.83 14.80
N LYS A 41 -4.07 -6.15 15.04
CA LYS A 41 -4.23 -7.13 13.96
C LYS A 41 -5.61 -7.01 13.33
N VAL A 42 -6.68 -7.03 14.14
CA VAL A 42 -8.06 -6.91 13.64
C VAL A 42 -8.26 -5.58 12.91
N ASN A 43 -7.72 -4.48 13.43
CA ASN A 43 -7.80 -3.17 12.77
C ASN A 43 -7.12 -3.17 11.39
N GLY A 44 -5.97 -3.81 11.27
CA GLY A 44 -5.28 -3.98 9.99
C GLY A 44 -6.07 -4.86 9.02
N ASP A 45 -6.50 -6.04 9.46
CA ASP A 45 -7.27 -6.99 8.65
C ASP A 45 -8.58 -6.37 8.11
N LEU A 46 -9.25 -5.54 8.93
CA LEU A 46 -10.48 -4.83 8.51
C LEU A 46 -10.18 -3.72 7.49
N PHE A 47 -9.07 -3.00 7.63
CA PHE A 47 -8.68 -1.99 6.66
C PHE A 47 -8.31 -2.62 5.30
N GLU A 48 -7.53 -3.70 5.32
CA GLU A 48 -7.21 -4.47 4.11
C GLU A 48 -8.48 -4.97 3.41
N ARG A 49 -9.43 -5.51 4.20
CA ARG A 49 -10.73 -5.96 3.69
C ARG A 49 -11.57 -4.83 3.11
N LEU A 50 -11.61 -3.67 3.77
CA LEU A 50 -12.34 -2.49 3.29
C LEU A 50 -11.83 -2.05 1.92
N ILE A 51 -10.53 -1.86 1.76
CA ILE A 51 -9.93 -1.45 0.49
C ILE A 51 -10.21 -2.47 -0.61
N ARG A 52 -10.05 -3.77 -0.31
CA ARG A 52 -10.35 -4.83 -1.28
C ARG A 52 -11.82 -4.83 -1.72
N LEU A 53 -12.76 -4.67 -0.80
CA LEU A 53 -14.19 -4.61 -1.12
C LEU A 53 -14.54 -3.39 -1.99
N LEU A 54 -13.90 -2.25 -1.76
CA LEU A 54 -14.07 -1.07 -2.61
C LEU A 54 -13.57 -1.34 -4.04
N ILE A 55 -12.40 -1.99 -4.18
CA ILE A 55 -11.86 -2.35 -5.50
C ILE A 55 -12.82 -3.33 -6.22
N VAL A 56 -13.27 -4.37 -5.54
CA VAL A 56 -14.21 -5.36 -6.10
C VAL A 56 -15.54 -4.70 -6.49
N SER A 57 -16.01 -3.70 -5.74
CA SER A 57 -17.25 -2.96 -6.07
C SER A 57 -17.15 -2.15 -7.37
N LEU A 58 -15.94 -1.95 -7.88
CA LEU A 58 -15.66 -1.32 -9.18
C LEU A 58 -15.54 -2.35 -10.32
N ASN A 59 -15.91 -3.62 -10.07
CA ASN A 59 -15.78 -4.75 -11.00
C ASN A 59 -14.32 -5.06 -11.38
N VAL A 60 -13.39 -4.86 -10.46
CA VAL A 60 -11.99 -5.26 -10.59
C VAL A 60 -11.75 -6.50 -9.76
N ASP A 61 -11.16 -7.54 -10.36
CA ASP A 61 -10.77 -8.75 -9.64
C ASP A 61 -9.66 -8.43 -8.65
N CYS A 62 -9.95 -8.63 -7.37
CA CYS A 62 -9.01 -8.35 -6.30
C CYS A 62 -9.13 -9.38 -5.18
N VAL A 63 -8.03 -10.09 -4.93
CA VAL A 63 -7.92 -11.07 -3.86
C VAL A 63 -6.72 -10.77 -2.97
N SER A 64 -6.68 -11.36 -1.78
CA SER A 64 -5.46 -11.45 -0.96
C SER A 64 -4.96 -12.89 -0.99
N GLY A 65 -3.64 -13.07 -0.93
CA GLY A 65 -3.13 -14.43 -0.99
C GLY A 65 -1.62 -14.51 -0.85
N THR A 66 -1.13 -15.76 -0.86
CA THR A 66 0.29 -16.09 -0.85
C THR A 66 0.68 -16.62 -2.21
N MET A 67 1.68 -16.02 -2.81
CA MET A 67 2.28 -16.47 -4.06
C MET A 67 3.56 -17.23 -3.76
N GLN A 68 3.77 -18.34 -4.49
CA GLN A 68 5.01 -19.12 -4.45
C GLN A 68 5.85 -18.74 -5.66
N VAL A 69 6.99 -18.09 -5.42
CA VAL A 69 7.88 -17.63 -6.47
C VAL A 69 9.15 -18.48 -6.46
N PRO A 70 9.50 -19.12 -7.58
CA PRO A 70 10.72 -19.92 -7.67
C PRO A 70 11.97 -19.03 -7.57
N VAL A 71 12.90 -19.42 -6.72
CA VAL A 71 14.24 -18.82 -6.64
C VAL A 71 15.19 -19.74 -7.40
N LYS A 72 15.82 -19.20 -8.43
CA LYS A 72 16.72 -19.91 -9.33
C LYS A 72 18.15 -19.46 -9.14
N ASP A 73 19.11 -20.34 -9.37
CA ASP A 73 20.53 -20.01 -9.47
C ASP A 73 20.89 -19.37 -10.83
N ALA A 74 22.18 -19.13 -11.04
CA ALA A 74 22.70 -18.52 -12.27
C ALA A 74 22.48 -19.40 -13.52
N ASP A 75 22.32 -20.71 -13.35
CA ASP A 75 22.10 -21.65 -14.44
C ASP A 75 20.60 -21.87 -14.72
N GLY A 76 19.72 -21.18 -13.98
CA GLY A 76 18.26 -21.27 -14.10
C GLY A 76 17.63 -22.45 -13.36
N THR A 77 18.41 -23.22 -12.58
CA THR A 77 17.90 -24.32 -11.77
C THR A 77 17.14 -23.80 -10.54
N GLU A 78 15.93 -24.29 -10.32
CA GLU A 78 15.14 -23.93 -9.14
C GLU A 78 15.80 -24.49 -7.86
N LEU A 79 16.19 -23.59 -6.95
CA LEU A 79 16.78 -23.95 -5.66
C LEU A 79 15.69 -24.19 -4.60
N PHE A 80 14.71 -23.29 -4.53
CA PHE A 80 13.56 -23.36 -3.63
C PHE A 80 12.46 -22.39 -4.09
N LYS A 81 11.29 -22.47 -3.43
CA LYS A 81 10.21 -21.49 -3.61
C LYS A 81 10.13 -20.56 -2.42
N SER A 82 10.11 -19.26 -2.68
CA SER A 82 9.87 -18.22 -1.68
C SER A 82 8.40 -17.86 -1.62
N SER A 83 7.86 -17.74 -0.40
CA SER A 83 6.44 -17.39 -0.17
C SER A 83 6.29 -15.89 0.03
N TYR A 84 5.51 -15.25 -0.80
CA TYR A 84 5.15 -13.83 -0.70
C TYR A 84 3.67 -13.68 -0.38
N GLN A 85 3.36 -13.15 0.80
CA GLN A 85 1.99 -12.81 1.17
C GLN A 85 1.68 -11.37 0.78
N HIS A 86 0.63 -11.19 0.01
CA HIS A 86 0.16 -9.90 -0.47
C HIS A 86 -1.25 -9.59 0.04
N ASP A 87 -1.48 -8.32 0.38
CA ASP A 87 -2.77 -7.84 0.85
C ASP A 87 -3.75 -7.67 -0.32
N LEU A 88 -3.23 -7.26 -1.48
CA LEU A 88 -3.99 -7.07 -2.72
C LEU A 88 -3.24 -7.71 -3.91
N LEU A 89 -3.94 -8.53 -4.65
CA LEU A 89 -3.56 -9.06 -5.96
C LEU A 89 -4.69 -8.68 -6.91
N LEU A 90 -4.43 -7.73 -7.83
CA LEU A 90 -5.43 -7.24 -8.77
C LEU A 90 -5.15 -7.83 -10.15
N SER A 91 -6.19 -8.40 -10.74
CA SER A 91 -6.10 -9.03 -12.06
C SER A 91 -7.09 -8.38 -13.03
N LYS A 92 -6.72 -8.43 -14.31
CA LYS A 92 -7.57 -8.08 -15.45
C LYS A 92 -7.36 -9.14 -16.54
N ASP A 93 -8.45 -9.66 -17.08
CA ASP A 93 -8.43 -10.70 -18.11
C ASP A 93 -7.59 -11.93 -17.68
N ASP A 94 -7.76 -12.38 -16.44
CA ASP A 94 -7.02 -13.47 -15.78
C ASP A 94 -5.51 -13.23 -15.62
N GLU A 95 -5.00 -12.04 -15.93
CA GLU A 95 -3.62 -11.66 -15.76
C GLU A 95 -3.42 -10.78 -14.52
N LEU A 96 -2.44 -11.13 -13.67
CA LEU A 96 -2.05 -10.30 -12.53
C LEU A 96 -1.42 -8.99 -13.03
N LYS A 97 -2.02 -7.87 -12.65
CA LYS A 97 -1.60 -6.52 -13.10
C LYS A 97 -0.97 -5.68 -11.99
N ILE A 98 -1.42 -5.83 -10.74
CA ILE A 98 -0.96 -4.98 -9.64
C ILE A 98 -0.84 -5.82 -8.38
N ILE A 99 0.26 -5.63 -7.66
CA ILE A 99 0.43 -6.09 -6.28
C ILE A 99 0.31 -4.89 -5.33
N GLY A 100 -0.47 -5.03 -4.26
CA GLY A 100 -0.67 -3.95 -3.31
C GLY A 100 -0.47 -4.37 -1.86
N SER A 101 0.04 -3.42 -1.08
CA SER A 101 0.11 -3.50 0.38
C SER A 101 -0.81 -2.46 1.00
N VAL A 102 -1.61 -2.86 1.99
CA VAL A 102 -2.55 -1.99 2.71
C VAL A 102 -2.24 -2.02 4.20
N LYS A 103 -1.92 -0.87 4.79
CA LYS A 103 -1.55 -0.78 6.20
C LYS A 103 -2.15 0.46 6.86
N THR A 104 -2.56 0.31 8.12
CA THR A 104 -3.11 1.45 8.88
C THR A 104 -2.07 2.50 9.22
N SER A 105 -0.77 2.21 9.09
CA SER A 105 0.30 3.20 9.25
C SER A 105 1.52 2.79 8.44
N SER A 106 2.29 3.77 7.98
CA SER A 106 3.50 3.55 7.19
C SER A 106 4.72 3.05 7.99
N LYS A 107 4.61 2.95 9.32
CA LYS A 107 5.70 2.56 10.19
C LYS A 107 6.35 1.24 9.78
N ASP A 108 7.66 1.27 9.50
CA ASP A 108 8.50 0.11 9.16
C ASP A 108 7.88 -0.80 8.07
N ARG A 109 6.88 -0.28 7.35
CA ARG A 109 6.13 -1.05 6.35
C ARG A 109 6.45 -0.63 4.94
N ILE A 110 6.69 0.65 4.73
CA ILE A 110 6.98 1.18 3.40
C ILE A 110 8.30 0.61 2.85
N ASP A 111 9.31 0.49 3.70
CA ASP A 111 10.61 -0.10 3.34
C ASP A 111 10.43 -1.55 2.83
N LYS A 112 9.55 -2.32 3.53
CA LYS A 112 9.22 -3.68 3.10
C LYS A 112 8.57 -3.71 1.71
N VAL A 113 7.69 -2.75 1.39
CA VAL A 113 7.04 -2.73 0.06
C VAL A 113 8.05 -2.50 -1.06
N PHE A 114 9.04 -1.63 -0.85
CA PHE A 114 10.15 -1.45 -1.80
C PHE A 114 10.95 -2.74 -1.99
N MET A 115 11.28 -3.43 -0.89
CA MET A 115 12.01 -4.70 -0.96
C MET A 115 11.18 -5.80 -1.62
N ASP A 116 9.90 -5.90 -1.31
CA ASP A 116 8.99 -6.87 -1.92
C ASP A 116 8.91 -6.64 -3.44
N LYS A 117 8.76 -5.40 -3.90
CA LYS A 117 8.78 -5.06 -5.31
C LYS A 117 10.10 -5.44 -5.97
N PHE A 118 11.22 -5.04 -5.37
CA PHE A 118 12.54 -5.32 -5.91
C PHE A 118 12.79 -6.83 -6.08
N LEU A 119 12.53 -7.60 -5.03
CA LEU A 119 12.76 -9.04 -5.06
C LEU A 119 11.78 -9.76 -5.98
N TYR A 120 10.49 -9.43 -5.88
CA TYR A 120 9.47 -10.07 -6.72
C TYR A 120 9.79 -9.90 -8.20
N ASN A 121 10.03 -8.67 -8.63
CA ASN A 121 10.32 -8.37 -10.03
C ASN A 121 11.61 -9.05 -10.50
N ARG A 122 12.64 -9.11 -9.65
CA ARG A 122 13.89 -9.84 -9.96
C ARG A 122 13.69 -11.35 -10.07
N LEU A 123 12.85 -11.94 -9.23
CA LEU A 123 12.60 -13.37 -9.22
C LEU A 123 11.68 -13.82 -10.36
N THR A 124 10.82 -12.95 -10.83
CA THR A 124 9.86 -13.24 -11.90
C THR A 124 10.26 -12.68 -13.25
N ASP A 125 11.34 -11.91 -13.30
CA ASP A 125 11.78 -11.14 -14.49
C ASP A 125 10.66 -10.27 -15.09
N THR A 126 9.92 -9.61 -14.21
CA THR A 126 8.81 -8.74 -14.60
C THR A 126 8.95 -7.35 -13.98
N ALA A 127 8.29 -6.37 -14.59
CA ALA A 127 8.12 -5.03 -14.04
C ALA A 127 6.71 -4.83 -13.48
N LEU A 128 6.22 -5.82 -12.76
CA LEU A 128 4.87 -5.78 -12.21
C LEU A 128 4.69 -4.59 -11.26
N PRO A 129 3.65 -3.77 -11.45
CA PRO A 129 3.35 -2.63 -10.59
C PRO A 129 3.12 -3.03 -9.13
N HIS A 130 3.77 -2.32 -8.21
CA HIS A 130 3.56 -2.46 -6.76
C HIS A 130 3.12 -1.14 -6.17
N ILE A 131 2.02 -1.18 -5.42
CA ILE A 131 1.45 -0.01 -4.76
C ILE A 131 1.39 -0.20 -3.24
N ALA A 132 1.33 0.92 -2.54
CA ALA A 132 1.11 0.95 -1.09
C ALA A 132 -0.04 1.88 -0.74
N ILE A 133 -0.96 1.42 0.12
CA ILE A 133 -2.08 2.21 0.63
C ILE A 133 -1.96 2.29 2.15
N PHE A 134 -1.93 3.52 2.66
CA PHE A 134 -1.83 3.81 4.09
C PHE A 134 -3.02 4.64 4.57
N LEU A 135 -3.53 4.31 5.76
CA LEU A 135 -4.53 5.16 6.39
C LEU A 135 -3.92 6.52 6.78
N ASN A 136 -2.76 6.48 7.44
CA ASN A 136 -1.99 7.66 7.83
C ASN A 136 -0.51 7.31 8.08
N ASP A 137 0.28 8.30 8.50
CA ASP A 137 1.68 8.11 8.86
C ASP A 137 1.96 8.28 10.37
N VAL A 138 0.94 8.18 11.19
CA VAL A 138 1.07 8.38 12.64
C VAL A 138 0.86 7.10 13.42
N GLN A 139 1.50 7.02 14.57
CA GLN A 139 1.30 5.95 15.54
C GLN A 139 1.26 6.51 16.96
N ARG A 140 0.40 5.93 17.80
CA ARG A 140 0.42 6.19 19.23
C ARG A 140 1.73 5.68 19.83
N LYS A 141 2.34 6.50 20.67
CA LYS A 141 3.53 6.16 21.44
C LYS A 141 3.22 6.32 22.92
N LYS A 142 3.48 5.27 23.70
CA LYS A 142 3.42 5.39 25.16
C LYS A 142 4.38 6.48 25.61
N THR A 143 3.91 7.39 26.46
CA THR A 143 4.78 8.34 27.18
C THR A 143 5.28 7.70 28.47
N LYS A 144 6.16 8.42 29.20
CA LYS A 144 6.61 7.99 30.52
C LYS A 144 5.54 8.11 31.60
N ARG A 145 4.44 8.83 31.31
CA ARG A 145 3.31 9.02 32.23
C ARG A 145 2.27 7.94 32.01
N GLU A 146 1.71 7.45 33.10
CA GLU A 146 0.65 6.44 33.06
C GLU A 146 -0.60 7.01 32.37
N ASN A 147 -1.20 6.22 31.49
CA ASN A 147 -2.38 6.58 30.69
C ASN A 147 -2.24 7.79 29.74
N GLU A 148 -1.00 8.28 29.52
CA GLU A 148 -0.73 9.34 28.55
C GLU A 148 -0.08 8.75 27.28
N TYR A 149 -0.63 9.10 26.12
CA TYR A 149 -0.12 8.66 24.83
C TYR A 149 0.28 9.87 23.98
N GLY A 150 1.50 9.85 23.49
CA GLY A 150 1.95 10.76 22.45
C GLY A 150 1.64 10.22 21.06
N VAL A 151 1.84 11.04 20.06
CA VAL A 151 1.77 10.68 18.65
C VAL A 151 3.13 10.86 18.04
N SER A 152 3.60 9.89 17.27
CA SER A 152 4.85 10.01 16.49
C SER A 152 4.57 9.77 15.02
N ALA A 153 5.23 10.57 14.18
CA ALA A 153 5.30 10.30 12.76
C ALA A 153 6.06 8.99 12.49
N THR A 154 5.60 8.26 11.50
CA THR A 154 6.17 6.96 11.13
C THR A 154 6.77 6.96 9.74
N PHE A 155 6.48 7.96 8.94
CA PHE A 155 7.07 8.15 7.63
C PHE A 155 8.46 8.79 7.74
N LEU A 156 9.42 8.20 7.03
CA LEU A 156 10.81 8.65 6.97
C LEU A 156 11.12 9.19 5.56
N PRO A 157 11.00 10.51 5.33
CA PRO A 157 11.15 11.10 3.99
C PRO A 157 12.50 10.78 3.32
N GLY A 158 13.58 10.78 4.10
CA GLY A 158 14.92 10.50 3.57
C GLY A 158 15.07 9.07 3.05
N HIS A 159 14.56 8.08 3.78
CA HIS A 159 14.56 6.67 3.34
C HIS A 159 13.71 6.48 2.09
N PHE A 160 12.49 7.02 2.11
CA PHE A 160 11.59 6.94 0.95
C PHE A 160 12.24 7.49 -0.32
N LYS A 161 12.83 8.69 -0.24
CA LYS A 161 13.54 9.31 -1.37
C LYS A 161 14.73 8.47 -1.84
N ALA A 162 15.51 7.94 -0.90
CA ALA A 162 16.65 7.09 -1.24
C ALA A 162 16.23 5.81 -1.97
N TYR A 163 15.20 5.12 -1.48
CA TYR A 163 14.67 3.93 -2.14
C TYR A 163 14.05 4.24 -3.50
N THR A 164 13.29 5.33 -3.61
CA THR A 164 12.71 5.76 -4.87
C THR A 164 13.76 6.01 -5.95
N VAL A 165 14.87 6.68 -5.58
CA VAL A 165 15.92 7.09 -6.55
C VAL A 165 16.94 5.98 -6.80
N LYS A 166 17.27 5.17 -5.79
CA LYS A 166 18.42 4.26 -5.85
C LYS A 166 18.05 2.79 -5.89
N LEU A 167 16.89 2.41 -5.41
CA LEU A 167 16.45 1.04 -5.47
C LEU A 167 15.50 0.83 -6.63
N ASN A 168 14.25 1.29 -6.48
CA ASN A 168 13.19 1.08 -7.47
C ASN A 168 11.94 1.86 -7.00
N PRO A 169 11.40 2.83 -7.75
CA PRO A 169 10.21 3.56 -7.33
C PRO A 169 9.00 2.63 -7.23
N LEU A 170 8.11 2.89 -6.27
CA LEU A 170 6.78 2.29 -6.24
C LEU A 170 5.91 2.95 -7.31
N ASP A 171 4.96 2.19 -7.87
CA ASP A 171 4.06 2.68 -8.92
C ASP A 171 2.95 3.59 -8.37
N GLY A 172 2.72 3.55 -7.07
CA GLY A 172 1.84 4.46 -6.37
C GLY A 172 1.92 4.28 -4.85
N VAL A 173 1.88 5.39 -4.13
CA VAL A 173 1.77 5.41 -2.67
C VAL A 173 0.62 6.34 -2.29
N TYR A 174 -0.38 5.81 -1.61
CA TYR A 174 -1.63 6.50 -1.34
C TYR A 174 -1.91 6.59 0.15
N TYR A 175 -2.30 7.78 0.58
CA TYR A 175 -2.70 8.04 1.95
C TYR A 175 -4.15 8.53 2.02
N CYS A 176 -4.90 8.07 3.04
CA CYS A 176 -6.18 8.71 3.36
C CYS A 176 -5.97 10.03 4.08
N ASP A 177 -4.90 10.14 4.90
CA ASP A 177 -4.52 11.36 5.61
C ASP A 177 -3.07 11.69 5.22
N ILE A 178 -2.91 12.58 4.25
CA ILE A 178 -1.62 13.02 3.73
C ILE A 178 -1.13 14.25 4.50
N ARG A 179 0.14 14.28 4.86
CA ARG A 179 0.71 15.42 5.57
C ARG A 179 1.25 16.50 4.63
N PRO A 180 1.28 17.76 5.09
CA PRO A 180 1.83 18.88 4.30
C PRO A 180 3.23 18.60 3.76
N ASN A 181 4.13 18.06 4.56
CA ASN A 181 5.50 17.76 4.12
C ASN A 181 5.60 16.71 3.00
N MET A 182 4.57 15.90 2.79
CA MET A 182 4.52 14.97 1.65
C MET A 182 4.05 15.66 0.37
N VAL A 183 3.25 16.73 0.52
CA VAL A 183 2.71 17.53 -0.60
C VAL A 183 3.71 18.60 -1.05
N ASP A 184 4.37 19.23 -0.09
CA ASP A 184 5.26 20.37 -0.34
C ASP A 184 6.64 19.95 -0.87
N ASP A 185 7.06 18.70 -0.63
CA ASP A 185 8.35 18.20 -1.13
C ASP A 185 8.20 17.76 -2.61
N ALA A 186 9.03 18.36 -3.47
CA ALA A 186 8.94 18.16 -4.93
C ALA A 186 9.13 16.70 -5.39
N LEU A 187 9.91 15.89 -4.66
CA LEU A 187 10.09 14.48 -4.99
C LEU A 187 8.97 13.62 -4.40
N LEU A 188 8.59 13.87 -3.16
CA LEU A 188 7.54 13.09 -2.51
C LEU A 188 6.19 13.26 -3.21
N SER A 189 5.81 14.49 -3.58
CA SER A 189 4.54 14.79 -4.24
C SER A 189 4.37 14.15 -5.62
N GLN A 190 5.46 13.72 -6.27
CA GLN A 190 5.41 12.94 -7.52
C GLN A 190 5.00 11.49 -7.29
N HIS A 191 5.27 10.94 -6.11
CA HIS A 191 5.06 9.52 -5.80
C HIS A 191 3.97 9.27 -4.77
N ILE A 192 3.67 10.24 -3.92
CA ILE A 192 2.69 10.13 -2.83
C ILE A 192 1.47 10.97 -3.18
N LYS A 193 0.31 10.33 -3.18
CA LYS A 193 -0.97 10.96 -3.51
C LYS A 193 -2.02 10.62 -2.45
N THR A 194 -3.13 11.32 -2.47
CA THR A 194 -4.32 10.95 -1.70
C THR A 194 -5.02 9.74 -2.33
N ILE A 195 -5.72 8.94 -1.55
CA ILE A 195 -6.30 7.65 -1.97
C ILE A 195 -7.35 7.79 -3.08
N ASP A 196 -7.97 8.94 -3.24
CA ASP A 196 -8.89 9.22 -4.34
C ASP A 196 -8.21 9.13 -5.70
N HIS A 197 -6.93 9.53 -5.81
CA HIS A 197 -6.17 9.38 -7.04
C HIS A 197 -6.05 7.91 -7.46
N PHE A 198 -5.89 7.00 -6.50
CA PHE A 198 -5.90 5.59 -6.82
C PHE A 198 -7.22 5.17 -7.47
N PHE A 199 -8.35 5.42 -6.83
CA PHE A 199 -9.64 4.96 -7.30
C PHE A 199 -10.13 5.63 -8.58
N TYR A 200 -9.83 6.91 -8.77
CA TYR A 200 -10.35 7.70 -9.91
C TYR A 200 -9.40 7.78 -11.13
N SER A 201 -8.13 7.39 -10.97
CA SER A 201 -7.13 7.52 -12.04
C SER A 201 -6.19 6.32 -12.08
N ASP A 202 -5.31 6.22 -11.11
CA ASP A 202 -4.13 5.37 -11.18
C ASP A 202 -4.47 3.86 -11.26
N LEU A 203 -5.57 3.41 -10.63
CA LEU A 203 -6.05 2.03 -10.70
C LEU A 203 -6.26 1.60 -12.16
N TRP A 204 -6.93 2.43 -12.94
CA TRP A 204 -7.26 2.15 -14.33
C TRP A 204 -6.04 2.19 -15.23
N GLU A 205 -5.19 3.17 -15.05
CA GLU A 205 -3.93 3.29 -15.79
C GLU A 205 -3.00 2.10 -15.53
N LEU A 206 -2.91 1.64 -14.27
CA LEU A 206 -2.09 0.49 -13.90
C LEU A 206 -2.66 -0.84 -14.41
N LEU A 207 -4.00 -1.00 -14.41
CA LEU A 207 -4.67 -2.18 -14.95
C LEU A 207 -4.50 -2.30 -16.48
N ASP A 208 -4.43 -1.16 -17.18
CA ASP A 208 -4.26 -1.11 -18.64
C ASP A 208 -2.79 -1.18 -19.08
N ARG A 209 -1.86 -1.09 -18.14
CA ARG A 209 -0.42 -1.18 -18.43
C ARG A 209 -0.10 -2.56 -19.00
N GLN A 210 0.59 -2.59 -20.12
CA GLN A 210 1.13 -3.83 -20.68
C GLN A 210 2.26 -4.37 -19.80
N GLY A 211 2.32 -5.69 -19.67
CA GLY A 211 3.42 -6.36 -18.97
C GLY A 211 4.75 -5.99 -19.61
N GLN A 212 5.74 -5.64 -18.80
CA GLN A 212 7.11 -5.34 -19.23
C GLN A 212 8.07 -6.25 -18.51
N THR A 213 9.17 -6.60 -19.15
CA THR A 213 10.30 -7.27 -18.52
C THR A 213 11.23 -6.25 -17.86
N LEU A 214 12.11 -6.72 -16.98
CA LEU A 214 13.11 -5.85 -16.36
C LEU A 214 14.09 -5.28 -17.40
N GLU A 215 14.40 -6.02 -18.46
CA GLU A 215 15.29 -5.58 -19.54
C GLU A 215 14.71 -4.39 -20.31
N GLU A 216 13.39 -4.35 -20.50
CA GLU A 216 12.70 -3.25 -21.20
C GLU A 216 12.67 -1.93 -20.39
N ILE A 217 12.91 -1.99 -19.07
CA ILE A 217 12.91 -0.81 -18.19
C ILE A 217 14.34 -0.34 -17.87
N ALA A 218 15.33 -1.21 -18.02
CA ALA A 218 16.74 -0.90 -17.80
C ALA A 218 17.28 -0.03 -18.95
N ILE A 219 16.89 1.26 -18.97
CA ILE A 219 17.48 2.31 -19.81
C ILE A 219 18.32 3.23 -18.94
#